data_af7c08d9f4ac851ebb5dca519980b8fe
#
_entry.id   af7c08d9f4ac851ebb5dca519980b8fe
#
_cell.length_a   1.000
_cell.length_b   1.000
_cell.length_c   1.000
_cell.angle_alpha   90.00
_cell.angle_beta   90.00
_cell.angle_gamma   90.00
#
_symmetry.space_group_name_H-M   'P 1'
#
loop_
_entity.id
_entity.type
_entity.pdbx_description
1 polymer ?
#
loop_
_entity_poly.entity_id
_entity_poly.type
_entity_poly.pdbx_seq_one_letter_code
_entity_poly.pdbx_strand_id
1 'polypeptide(L)' 'MQWNAEGVVLSSRRHGETSVIIEVFTKEFGRCAGLVRGGTGRQLRPVLQPGNSVQAEWKARLSEHLGVFTVEATTARVA' A
#
# COMPACT_ATOMS: atom_id res chain seq x y z
N MET A 1 -12.18 -4.08 10.06
CA MET A 1 -11.14 -3.16 10.53
C MET A 1 -10.66 -2.28 9.40
N GLN A 2 -10.38 -1.05 9.74
CA GLN A 2 -10.02 -0.07 8.72
C GLN A 2 -9.25 1.06 9.34
N TRP A 3 -8.22 1.55 8.64
CA TRP A 3 -7.49 2.71 9.09
C TRP A 3 -6.83 3.41 7.91
N ASN A 4 -6.46 4.66 8.13
CA ASN A 4 -5.72 5.46 7.16
C ASN A 4 -4.43 5.94 7.82
N ALA A 5 -3.35 5.92 7.06
CA ALA A 5 -2.10 6.45 7.56
C ALA A 5 -1.17 6.72 6.40
N GLU A 6 -0.24 7.61 6.64
CA GLU A 6 0.85 7.81 5.70
C GLU A 6 1.95 6.82 6.01
N GLY A 7 2.56 6.27 5.00
CA GLY A 7 3.62 5.30 5.22
C GLY A 7 4.56 5.24 4.05
N VAL A 8 5.57 4.37 4.18
CA VAL A 8 6.57 4.17 3.15
C VAL A 8 6.47 2.74 2.66
N VAL A 9 6.43 2.56 1.36
CA VAL A 9 6.40 1.24 0.77
C VAL A 9 7.75 0.56 1.00
N LEU A 10 7.72 -0.57 1.66
CA LEU A 10 8.93 -1.34 1.94
C LEU A 10 9.23 -2.36 0.85
N SER A 11 8.18 -2.97 0.32
CA SER A 11 8.35 -3.96 -0.74
C SER A 11 7.05 -4.08 -1.49
N SER A 12 7.15 -4.58 -2.71
CA SER A 12 5.96 -4.87 -3.50
C SER A 12 6.21 -6.15 -4.28
N ARG A 13 5.19 -6.97 -4.40
CA ARG A 13 5.32 -8.25 -5.05
C ARG A 13 4.05 -8.54 -5.82
N ARG A 14 4.22 -8.95 -7.06
CA ARG A 14 3.08 -9.27 -7.89
C ARG A 14 2.30 -10.45 -7.32
N HIS A 15 0.99 -10.36 -7.39
CA HIS A 15 0.12 -11.41 -6.89
C HIS A 15 -1.02 -11.57 -7.90
N GLY A 16 -1.00 -12.63 -8.66
CA GLY A 16 -1.96 -12.80 -9.72
C GLY A 16 -1.65 -11.90 -10.89
N GLU A 17 -2.63 -11.60 -11.70
CA GLU A 17 -2.41 -10.85 -12.93
C GLU A 17 -2.48 -9.35 -12.73
N THR A 18 -3.31 -8.90 -11.82
CA THR A 18 -3.54 -7.48 -11.70
C THR A 18 -3.28 -6.93 -10.31
N SER A 19 -2.94 -7.79 -9.35
CA SER A 19 -2.78 -7.34 -7.98
C SER A 19 -1.33 -7.37 -7.55
N VAL A 20 -1.04 -6.65 -6.49
CA VAL A 20 0.29 -6.58 -5.90
C VAL A 20 0.13 -6.65 -4.40
N ILE A 21 0.96 -7.41 -3.73
CA ILE A 21 1.01 -7.40 -2.28
C ILE A 21 2.14 -6.45 -1.88
N ILE A 22 1.83 -5.49 -1.05
CA ILE A 22 2.83 -4.53 -0.60
C ILE A 22 2.96 -4.60 0.90
N GLU A 23 4.14 -4.22 1.38
CA GLU A 23 4.38 -3.95 2.78
C GLU A 23 4.62 -2.47 2.92
N VAL A 24 3.95 -1.88 3.89
CA VAL A 24 4.06 -0.44 4.14
C VAL A 24 4.41 -0.26 5.60
N PHE A 25 5.37 0.61 5.87
CA PHE A 25 5.71 0.96 7.24
C PHE A 25 5.02 2.26 7.59
N THR A 26 4.24 2.23 8.67
CA THR A 26 3.56 3.41 9.17
C THR A 26 4.03 3.69 10.57
N LYS A 27 3.96 4.95 10.95
CA LYS A 27 4.37 5.35 12.26
C LYS A 27 3.42 4.83 13.33
N GLU A 28 2.13 4.83 13.04
CA GLU A 28 1.12 4.43 14.01
C GLU A 28 0.94 2.93 14.11
N PHE A 29 1.07 2.23 13.00
CA PHE A 29 0.70 0.82 12.94
C PHE A 29 1.87 -0.09 12.63
N GLY A 30 3.07 0.46 12.46
CA GLY A 30 4.25 -0.33 12.14
C GLY A 30 4.17 -0.88 10.74
N ARG A 31 4.70 -2.09 10.57
CA ARG A 31 4.76 -2.72 9.27
C ARG A 31 3.49 -3.48 8.99
N CYS A 32 2.82 -3.17 7.91
CA CYS A 32 1.57 -3.80 7.53
C CYS A 32 1.65 -4.28 6.11
N ALA A 33 1.02 -5.41 5.84
CA ALA A 33 0.96 -5.98 4.50
C ALA A 33 -0.47 -5.98 4.01
N GLY A 34 -0.64 -5.86 2.72
CA GLY A 34 -1.98 -5.91 2.14
C GLY A 34 -1.92 -5.99 0.64
N LEU A 35 -3.07 -6.24 0.06
CA LEU A 35 -3.23 -6.44 -1.37
C LEU A 35 -3.68 -5.13 -2.01
N VAL A 36 -3.05 -4.77 -3.11
CA VAL A 36 -3.47 -3.62 -3.90
C VAL A 36 -4.05 -4.14 -5.21
N ARG A 37 -5.35 -3.98 -5.38
CA ARG A 37 -5.98 -4.40 -6.61
C ARG A 37 -5.62 -3.44 -7.71
N GLY A 38 -5.33 -3.96 -8.87
CA GLY A 38 -4.91 -3.13 -9.98
C GLY A 38 -3.51 -2.56 -9.84
N GLY A 39 -2.72 -3.11 -8.91
CA GLY A 39 -1.39 -2.57 -8.64
C GLY A 39 -0.40 -2.74 -9.76
N THR A 40 -0.70 -3.59 -10.74
CA THR A 40 0.17 -3.73 -11.90
C THR A 40 -0.13 -2.72 -12.98
N GLY A 41 -1.15 -1.88 -12.80
CA GLY A 41 -1.52 -0.89 -13.79
C GLY A 41 -0.55 0.27 -13.86
N ARG A 42 -0.62 1.01 -14.93
CA ARG A 42 0.31 2.10 -15.18
C ARG A 42 0.31 3.16 -14.12
N GLN A 43 -0.85 3.46 -13.58
CA GLN A 43 -0.96 4.54 -12.62
C GLN A 43 -0.38 4.19 -11.27
N LEU A 44 -0.54 2.94 -10.86
CA LEU A 44 -0.09 2.54 -9.54
C LEU A 44 1.32 2.00 -9.49
N ARG A 45 1.83 1.51 -10.60
CA ARG A 45 3.18 0.95 -10.59
C ARG A 45 4.23 1.87 -10.03
N PRO A 46 4.30 3.13 -10.46
CA PRO A 46 5.31 4.01 -9.87
C PRO A 46 5.04 4.32 -8.41
N VAL A 47 3.79 4.36 -8.02
CA VAL A 47 3.44 4.66 -6.64
C VAL A 47 3.89 3.57 -5.70
N LEU A 48 3.88 2.33 -6.16
CA LEU A 48 4.17 1.18 -5.32
C LEU A 48 5.64 0.79 -5.27
N GLN A 49 6.52 1.62 -5.78
CA GLN A 49 7.95 1.35 -5.73
C GLN A 49 8.46 1.45 -4.29
N PRO A 50 9.33 0.54 -3.87
CA PRO A 50 9.89 0.63 -2.53
C PRO A 50 10.58 1.96 -2.30
N GLY A 51 10.39 2.50 -1.12
CA GLY A 51 10.94 3.79 -0.75
C GLY A 51 10.01 4.96 -0.96
N ASN A 52 8.91 4.76 -1.68
CA ASN A 52 7.98 5.86 -1.92
C ASN A 52 7.08 6.06 -0.71
N SER A 53 6.74 7.31 -0.47
CA SER A 53 5.74 7.63 0.56
C SER A 53 4.36 7.60 -0.05
N VAL A 54 3.42 7.03 0.68
CA VAL A 54 2.06 6.91 0.19
C VAL A 54 1.09 7.20 1.31
N GLN A 55 -0.09 7.64 0.93
CA GLN A 55 -1.22 7.70 1.83
C GLN A 55 -1.98 6.39 1.65
N ALA A 56 -2.03 5.59 2.68
CA ALA A 56 -2.59 4.24 2.58
C ALA A 56 -3.87 4.12 3.39
N GLU A 57 -4.85 3.48 2.81
CA GLU A 57 -6.06 3.10 3.51
C GLU A 57 -6.12 1.59 3.52
N TRP A 58 -6.20 1.01 4.70
CA TRP A 58 -6.18 -0.44 4.87
C TRP A 58 -7.53 -0.91 5.39
N LYS A 59 -8.05 -1.95 4.78
CA LYS A 59 -9.32 -2.54 5.19
C LYS A 59 -9.18 -4.03 5.24
N ALA A 60 -9.74 -4.64 6.27
CA ALA A 60 -9.82 -6.09 6.36
C ALA A 60 -11.05 -6.44 7.17
N ARG A 61 -11.62 -7.61 6.91
CA ARG A 61 -12.74 -8.06 7.68
C ARG A 61 -12.34 -8.41 9.08
N LEU A 62 -11.25 -9.13 9.21
CA LEU A 62 -10.72 -9.55 10.49
C LEU A 62 -9.26 -9.16 10.54
N SER A 63 -8.77 -8.92 11.73
CA SER A 63 -7.41 -8.42 11.87
C SER A 63 -6.35 -9.40 11.38
N GLU A 64 -6.69 -10.69 11.33
CA GLU A 64 -5.73 -11.67 10.88
C GLU A 64 -5.74 -11.88 9.38
N HIS A 65 -6.62 -11.22 8.65
CA HIS A 65 -6.65 -11.31 7.20
C HIS A 65 -5.64 -10.35 6.63
N LEU A 66 -5.18 -10.65 5.42
CA LEU A 66 -4.19 -9.81 4.75
C LEU A 66 -4.66 -8.37 4.58
N GLY A 67 -5.91 -8.18 4.28
CA GLY A 67 -6.42 -6.85 4.05
C GLY A 67 -6.16 -6.33 2.66
N VAL A 68 -6.76 -5.22 2.36
CA VAL A 68 -6.66 -4.56 1.06
C VAL A 68 -6.22 -3.13 1.30
N PHE A 69 -5.19 -2.72 0.56
CA PHE A 69 -4.73 -1.33 0.59
C PHE A 69 -5.31 -0.57 -0.58
N THR A 70 -5.71 0.66 -0.30
CA THR A 70 -5.94 1.67 -1.33
C THR A 70 -4.88 2.74 -1.08
N VAL A 71 -4.05 3.02 -2.07
CA VAL A 71 -2.92 3.92 -1.87
C VAL A 71 -2.93 5.04 -2.87
N GLU A 72 -2.41 6.17 -2.43
CA GLU A 72 -2.21 7.34 -3.29
C GLU A 72 -0.83 7.88 -3.03
N ALA A 73 -0.21 8.41 -4.06
CA ALA A 73 1.06 9.08 -3.88
C ALA A 73 0.85 10.32 -3.01
N THR A 74 1.74 10.52 -2.07
CA THR A 74 1.66 11.71 -1.29
C THR A 74 2.44 12.72 -1.98
N THR A 75 2.27 13.20 -2.75
CA THR A 75 2.92 13.93 -3.43
C THR A 75 3.54 14.96 -3.13
N ALA A 76 3.22 15.26 -2.91
CA ALA A 76 3.65 16.11 -2.71
C ALA A 76 4.71 16.80 -2.81
N ARG A 77 5.24 16.90 -2.73
CA ARG A 77 6.00 17.46 -2.71
C ARG A 77 6.77 17.63 -3.35
N VAL A 78 7.06 17.83 -3.80
CA VAL A 78 7.66 17.85 -4.48
C VAL A 78 8.34 18.60 -4.54
N ALA A 79 8.70 18.74 -4.47
CA ALA A 79 9.33 19.44 -4.63
C ALA A 79 9.80 20.01 -4.94
#